data_5b58376ce4928806b9b055fb7e16c994
#
_entry.id   5b58376ce4928806b9b055fb7e16c994
#
_cell.length_a   1.000
_cell.length_b   1.000
_cell.length_c   1.000
_cell.angle_alpha   90.00
_cell.angle_beta   90.00
_cell.angle_gamma   90.00
#
_symmetry.space_group_name_H-M   'P 1'
#
loop_
_entity.id
_entity.type
_entity.pdbx_description
1 polymer ?
#
loop_
_entity_poly.entity_id
_entity_poly.type
_entity_poly.pdbx_seq_one_letter_code
_entity_poly.pdbx_strand_id
1 'polypeptide(L)'
;MQRTLFTLTSPRGASSNCLTRFPDTVLVQPTTSRFIFALLLAAATQPVLAPLARAHEPKPETLGAFNHYREKTEARMDADLLAGHFLYIDRFPAARRQEIDAQLHRGEYYFEQLHTLDDGHNVHVPSGIIHHWIGIAFLPGVTLAQTKSVLEDYAHEKDNYFPDVRQSRLLSQNGNSSEVFLQFYSKTIVTAVFNVNFASLTTDYSPVRTQVRSCSTRVADVENFGTPNEHELPAADSPGYLWRLCTWWHIEEKDRGTYIQVEAIELSRTVPFAFAWIVNPIIRNVPKTFLSHLLSATQRAVAKSSAPNRDIGSIAPAPPVPPVGWDRKTQTGP
;
A
#
# COMPACT_ATOMS: atom_id res chain seq x y z
N MET A 1 -35.38 24.31 -40.70
CA MET A 1 -36.13 23.52 -41.69
C MET A 1 -36.13 22.07 -41.25
N GLN A 2 -37.33 21.66 -40.94
CA GLN A 2 -38.01 20.34 -40.96
C GLN A 2 -37.39 19.23 -40.05
N ARG A 3 -38.05 19.07 -39.01
CA ARG A 3 -38.86 18.04 -38.30
C ARG A 3 -39.37 16.93 -39.18
N THR A 4 -39.25 15.67 -38.79
CA THR A 4 -40.30 14.68 -38.92
C THR A 4 -40.28 13.70 -37.73
N LEU A 5 -41.36 13.78 -36.96
CA LEU A 5 -41.86 12.76 -36.01
C LEU A 5 -42.56 11.66 -36.81
N PHE A 6 -42.52 10.43 -36.32
CA PHE A 6 -43.58 9.46 -36.53
C PHE A 6 -43.88 8.71 -35.23
N THR A 7 -45.15 8.83 -34.86
CA THR A 7 -45.85 8.19 -33.74
C THR A 7 -46.75 7.07 -34.20
N LEU A 8 -47.00 6.10 -33.28
CA LEU A 8 -48.20 5.28 -33.07
C LEU A 8 -48.47 4.12 -34.06
N THR A 9 -48.84 2.92 -33.63
CA THR A 9 -50.08 2.53 -32.93
C THR A 9 -50.07 1.06 -32.54
N SER A 10 -50.65 0.79 -31.37
CA SER A 10 -51.14 -0.55 -30.93
C SER A 10 -52.51 -0.83 -31.52
N PRO A 11 -52.97 -2.08 -31.65
CA PRO A 11 -54.28 -2.38 -31.10
C PRO A 11 -54.39 -3.70 -30.27
N ARG A 12 -55.34 -3.61 -29.35
CA ARG A 12 -55.93 -4.65 -28.50
C ARG A 12 -56.90 -5.58 -29.27
N GLY A 13 -57.15 -6.75 -28.64
CA GLY A 13 -58.44 -7.45 -28.66
C GLY A 13 -58.31 -8.94 -29.01
N ALA A 14 -58.72 -9.85 -28.27
CA ALA A 14 -59.87 -10.30 -27.63
C ALA A 14 -59.82 -11.85 -27.46
N SER A 15 -60.11 -12.30 -26.29
CA SER A 15 -60.78 -13.49 -25.77
C SER A 15 -61.37 -14.54 -26.75
N SER A 16 -61.11 -15.83 -26.49
CA SER A 16 -62.20 -16.85 -26.37
C SER A 16 -61.72 -18.20 -25.85
N ASN A 17 -62.44 -18.71 -24.85
CA ASN A 17 -62.38 -20.05 -24.28
C ASN A 17 -62.72 -21.16 -25.27
N CYS A 18 -62.11 -22.33 -25.18
CA CYS A 18 -62.80 -23.59 -25.36
C CYS A 18 -62.12 -24.75 -24.61
N LEU A 19 -62.89 -25.36 -23.74
CA LEU A 19 -62.65 -26.62 -23.02
C LEU A 19 -62.80 -27.80 -24.01
N THR A 20 -61.92 -28.83 -23.95
CA THR A 20 -62.28 -30.22 -24.15
C THR A 20 -61.19 -31.18 -23.63
N ARG A 21 -61.58 -31.96 -22.63
CA ARG A 21 -61.43 -33.40 -22.36
C ARG A 21 -60.10 -34.13 -22.65
N PHE A 22 -59.63 -34.76 -21.54
CA PHE A 22 -58.74 -35.92 -21.51
C PHE A 22 -59.30 -37.18 -22.15
N PRO A 23 -58.46 -38.18 -22.62
CA PRO A 23 -58.32 -39.38 -21.84
C PRO A 23 -56.91 -39.98 -21.74
N ASP A 24 -56.71 -40.67 -20.59
CA ASP A 24 -56.01 -41.94 -20.31
C ASP A 24 -54.51 -42.14 -20.51
N THR A 25 -53.91 -42.19 -19.40
CA THR A 25 -52.83 -43.05 -18.85
C THR A 25 -52.18 -44.06 -19.80
N VAL A 26 -50.87 -43.84 -20.05
CA VAL A 26 -49.93 -44.94 -20.28
C VAL A 26 -48.72 -44.76 -19.37
N LEU A 27 -48.58 -45.63 -18.40
CA LEU A 27 -47.41 -45.83 -17.57
C LEU A 27 -46.25 -46.36 -18.44
N VAL A 28 -45.22 -45.55 -18.69
CA VAL A 28 -43.92 -46.02 -19.14
C VAL A 28 -42.90 -45.69 -18.05
N GLN A 29 -42.39 -46.72 -17.43
CA GLN A 29 -41.29 -46.62 -16.42
C GLN A 29 -40.00 -46.12 -17.10
N PRO A 30 -39.31 -45.11 -16.54
CA PRO A 30 -37.94 -44.82 -16.93
C PRO A 30 -36.95 -45.50 -15.98
N THR A 31 -36.58 -46.71 -16.28
CA THR A 31 -35.39 -47.32 -15.73
C THR A 31 -34.27 -47.13 -16.72
N THR A 32 -33.10 -46.63 -16.24
CA THR A 32 -31.73 -46.60 -16.83
C THR A 32 -31.09 -45.26 -17.23
N SER A 33 -31.70 -44.10 -16.95
CA SER A 33 -31.01 -42.85 -17.30
C SER A 33 -30.52 -42.02 -16.08
N ARG A 34 -30.72 -42.51 -14.84
CA ARG A 34 -30.31 -41.75 -13.64
C ARG A 34 -28.87 -42.02 -13.18
N PHE A 35 -28.19 -43.04 -13.69
CA PHE A 35 -26.80 -43.36 -13.30
C PHE A 35 -25.73 -42.67 -14.13
N ILE A 36 -26.04 -42.23 -15.36
CA ILE A 36 -25.06 -41.59 -16.22
C ILE A 36 -24.92 -40.09 -15.89
N PHE A 37 -25.98 -39.43 -15.41
CA PHE A 37 -25.94 -38.03 -14.97
C PHE A 37 -25.24 -37.82 -13.63
N ALA A 38 -25.31 -38.81 -12.72
CA ALA A 38 -24.63 -38.73 -11.44
C ALA A 38 -23.12 -38.93 -11.54
N LEU A 39 -22.62 -39.63 -12.57
CA LEU A 39 -21.18 -39.84 -12.78
C LEU A 39 -20.50 -38.64 -13.47
N LEU A 40 -21.23 -37.84 -14.24
CA LEU A 40 -20.72 -36.63 -14.89
C LEU A 40 -20.70 -35.42 -13.93
N LEU A 41 -21.56 -35.40 -12.91
CA LEU A 41 -21.57 -34.34 -11.91
C LEU A 41 -20.54 -34.55 -10.80
N ALA A 42 -20.12 -35.79 -10.56
CA ALA A 42 -19.05 -36.09 -9.59
C ALA A 42 -17.64 -35.81 -10.11
N ALA A 43 -17.46 -35.67 -11.43
CA ALA A 43 -16.18 -35.28 -12.04
C ALA A 43 -15.96 -33.77 -12.05
N ALA A 44 -16.99 -32.95 -11.79
CA ALA A 44 -16.91 -31.48 -11.83
C ALA A 44 -16.63 -30.83 -10.47
N THR A 45 -16.55 -31.59 -9.38
CA THR A 45 -16.29 -31.08 -8.02
C THR A 45 -14.95 -31.53 -7.44
N GLN A 46 -14.00 -31.94 -8.26
CA GLN A 46 -12.63 -31.93 -7.82
C GLN A 46 -12.23 -30.44 -7.76
N PRO A 47 -11.89 -29.86 -6.59
CA PRO A 47 -11.19 -28.61 -6.58
C PRO A 47 -9.93 -28.85 -7.40
N VAL A 48 -9.78 -28.14 -8.51
CA VAL A 48 -8.49 -28.00 -9.18
C VAL A 48 -7.63 -27.19 -8.20
N LEU A 49 -7.20 -27.83 -7.13
CA LEU A 49 -6.00 -27.50 -6.41
C LEU A 49 -4.86 -27.87 -7.38
N ALA A 50 -4.72 -27.07 -8.46
CA ALA A 50 -3.44 -26.98 -9.10
C ALA A 50 -2.48 -26.72 -7.94
N PRO A 51 -1.40 -27.51 -7.76
CA PRO A 51 -0.40 -27.18 -6.78
C PRO A 51 0.04 -25.77 -7.14
N LEU A 52 -0.31 -24.79 -6.30
CA LEU A 52 0.32 -23.48 -6.34
C LEU A 52 1.80 -23.81 -6.30
N ALA A 53 2.44 -23.73 -7.49
CA ALA A 53 3.81 -24.18 -7.62
C ALA A 53 4.57 -23.46 -6.52
N ARG A 54 5.10 -24.23 -5.57
CA ARG A 54 5.81 -23.72 -4.39
C ARG A 54 6.79 -22.68 -4.88
N ALA A 55 6.64 -21.46 -4.44
CA ALA A 55 7.56 -20.41 -4.77
C ALA A 55 8.80 -20.65 -3.95
N HIS A 56 9.86 -21.06 -4.63
CA HIS A 56 11.18 -21.10 -4.05
C HIS A 56 11.69 -19.68 -3.83
N GLU A 57 12.69 -19.52 -2.98
CA GLU A 57 13.49 -18.28 -2.91
C GLU A 57 13.86 -17.81 -4.33
N PRO A 58 14.01 -16.48 -4.52
CA PRO A 58 14.46 -15.97 -5.79
C PRO A 58 15.83 -16.56 -6.13
N LYS A 59 15.98 -17.04 -7.36
CA LYS A 59 17.24 -17.62 -7.82
C LYS A 59 18.35 -16.56 -7.83
N PRO A 60 19.63 -16.98 -7.75
CA PRO A 60 20.77 -16.05 -7.80
C PRO A 60 20.72 -15.10 -9.01
N GLU A 61 20.34 -15.62 -10.20
CA GLU A 61 20.21 -14.81 -11.40
C GLU A 61 19.07 -13.77 -11.31
N THR A 62 17.96 -14.09 -10.62
CA THR A 62 16.85 -13.17 -10.36
C THR A 62 17.29 -12.02 -9.45
N LEU A 63 18.02 -12.37 -8.37
CA LEU A 63 18.59 -11.38 -7.44
C LEU A 63 19.67 -10.54 -8.10
N GLY A 64 20.51 -11.13 -8.94
CA GLY A 64 21.52 -10.42 -9.73
C GLY A 64 20.88 -9.38 -10.63
N ALA A 65 19.82 -9.75 -11.35
CA ALA A 65 19.07 -8.83 -12.21
C ALA A 65 18.41 -7.69 -11.42
N PHE A 66 17.82 -7.99 -10.26
CA PHE A 66 17.25 -6.97 -9.37
C PHE A 66 18.32 -6.00 -8.86
N ASN A 67 19.47 -6.50 -8.41
CA ASN A 67 20.58 -5.66 -7.94
C ASN A 67 21.10 -4.76 -9.06
N HIS A 68 21.27 -5.30 -10.27
CA HIS A 68 21.67 -4.52 -11.44
C HIS A 68 20.65 -3.40 -11.76
N TYR A 69 19.34 -3.72 -11.74
CA TYR A 69 18.28 -2.74 -11.92
C TYR A 69 18.34 -1.62 -10.87
N ARG A 70 18.54 -2.00 -9.59
CA ARG A 70 18.70 -1.06 -8.49
C ARG A 70 19.90 -0.15 -8.68
N GLU A 71 21.06 -0.70 -9.03
CA GLU A 71 22.29 0.06 -9.27
C GLU A 71 22.15 1.08 -10.40
N LYS A 72 21.48 0.70 -11.52
CA LYS A 72 21.15 1.64 -12.60
C LYS A 72 20.18 2.73 -12.14
N THR A 73 19.20 2.38 -11.29
CA THR A 73 18.26 3.35 -10.70
C THR A 73 19.01 4.36 -9.82
N GLU A 74 19.90 3.88 -8.95
CA GLU A 74 20.74 4.72 -8.08
C GLU A 74 21.68 5.60 -8.90
N ALA A 75 22.32 5.06 -9.93
CA ALA A 75 23.18 5.85 -10.83
C ALA A 75 22.40 6.99 -11.54
N ARG A 76 21.13 6.76 -11.88
CA ARG A 76 20.26 7.83 -12.41
C ARG A 76 20.01 8.91 -11.35
N MET A 77 19.69 8.50 -10.10
CA MET A 77 19.49 9.46 -9.00
C MET A 77 20.75 10.30 -8.73
N ASP A 78 21.92 9.67 -8.74
CA ASP A 78 23.20 10.36 -8.57
C ASP A 78 23.44 11.37 -9.70
N ALA A 79 23.14 11.00 -10.96
CA ALA A 79 23.23 11.90 -12.09
C ALA A 79 22.25 13.06 -11.99
N ASP A 80 21.02 12.83 -11.52
CA ASP A 80 20.03 13.88 -11.28
C ASP A 80 20.54 14.86 -10.19
N LEU A 81 21.07 14.35 -9.08
CA LEU A 81 21.66 15.18 -8.02
C LEU A 81 22.82 16.05 -8.54
N LEU A 82 23.73 15.49 -9.35
CA LEU A 82 24.82 16.23 -9.99
C LEU A 82 24.33 17.32 -10.95
N ALA A 83 23.18 17.09 -11.59
CA ALA A 83 22.52 18.07 -12.45
C ALA A 83 21.71 19.13 -11.66
N GLY A 84 21.68 19.05 -10.33
CA GLY A 84 20.91 19.93 -9.45
C GLY A 84 19.42 19.56 -9.31
N HIS A 85 19.03 18.40 -9.80
CA HIS A 85 17.67 17.87 -9.70
C HIS A 85 17.53 17.01 -8.43
N PHE A 86 17.00 17.58 -7.37
CA PHE A 86 16.80 16.85 -6.12
C PHE A 86 15.51 16.02 -6.13
N LEU A 87 14.42 16.59 -6.65
CA LEU A 87 13.17 15.88 -6.88
C LEU A 87 13.10 15.39 -8.32
N TYR A 88 12.41 14.29 -8.54
CA TYR A 88 12.19 13.71 -9.88
C TYR A 88 11.59 14.71 -10.87
N ILE A 89 10.66 15.54 -10.38
CA ILE A 89 10.00 16.58 -11.20
C ILE A 89 10.93 17.71 -11.65
N ASP A 90 12.08 17.89 -11.00
CA ASP A 90 13.06 18.94 -11.39
C ASP A 90 13.65 18.70 -12.79
N ARG A 91 13.60 17.44 -13.28
CA ARG A 91 14.04 17.03 -14.62
C ARG A 91 13.12 17.52 -15.75
N PHE A 92 11.87 17.86 -15.42
CA PHE A 92 10.87 18.18 -16.43
C PHE A 92 11.02 19.60 -16.97
N PRO A 93 10.61 19.85 -18.22
CA PRO A 93 10.49 21.21 -18.73
C PRO A 93 9.63 22.08 -17.82
N ALA A 94 9.94 23.38 -17.75
CA ALA A 94 9.32 24.32 -16.81
C ALA A 94 7.77 24.27 -16.81
N ALA A 95 7.14 24.18 -17.99
CA ALA A 95 5.69 24.13 -18.11
C ALA A 95 5.10 22.87 -17.42
N ARG A 96 5.73 21.69 -17.65
CA ARG A 96 5.27 20.44 -17.04
C ARG A 96 5.49 20.45 -15.52
N ARG A 97 6.64 20.98 -15.07
CA ARG A 97 6.92 21.12 -13.64
C ARG A 97 5.89 22.03 -12.98
N GLN A 98 5.57 23.18 -13.55
CA GLN A 98 4.55 24.09 -13.00
C GLN A 98 3.15 23.44 -12.91
N GLU A 99 2.77 22.64 -13.89
CA GLU A 99 1.51 21.90 -13.85
C GLU A 99 1.46 20.91 -12.67
N ILE A 100 2.55 20.14 -12.46
CA ILE A 100 2.65 19.19 -11.35
C ILE A 100 2.71 19.94 -10.01
N ASP A 101 3.49 21.01 -9.90
CA ASP A 101 3.55 21.84 -8.70
C ASP A 101 2.17 22.38 -8.33
N ALA A 102 1.40 22.89 -9.31
CA ALA A 102 0.04 23.36 -9.08
C ALA A 102 -0.89 22.22 -8.61
N GLN A 103 -0.72 21.01 -9.12
CA GLN A 103 -1.44 19.81 -8.66
C GLN A 103 -1.09 19.50 -7.20
N LEU A 104 0.19 19.45 -6.84
CA LEU A 104 0.68 19.15 -5.51
C LEU A 104 0.21 20.21 -4.48
N HIS A 105 0.22 21.49 -4.86
CA HIS A 105 -0.27 22.60 -4.00
C HIS A 105 -1.79 22.61 -3.78
N ARG A 106 -2.57 21.90 -4.61
CA ARG A 106 -4.00 21.61 -4.35
C ARG A 106 -4.21 20.42 -3.41
N GLY A 107 -3.13 19.80 -2.91
CA GLY A 107 -3.19 18.62 -2.04
C GLY A 107 -3.38 17.30 -2.81
N GLU A 108 -3.22 17.31 -4.12
CA GLU A 108 -3.24 16.11 -4.94
C GLU A 108 -1.85 15.45 -4.94
N TYR A 109 -1.78 14.14 -5.21
CA TYR A 109 -0.51 13.42 -5.32
C TYR A 109 -0.13 13.26 -6.78
N TYR A 110 1.18 13.31 -7.06
CA TYR A 110 1.73 12.87 -8.33
C TYR A 110 2.19 11.43 -8.23
N PHE A 111 1.83 10.59 -9.20
CA PHE A 111 2.30 9.20 -9.31
C PHE A 111 2.72 8.89 -10.73
N GLU A 112 3.84 8.15 -10.87
CA GLU A 112 4.30 7.65 -12.15
C GLU A 112 4.87 6.24 -12.00
N GLN A 113 4.58 5.36 -12.95
CA GLN A 113 5.27 4.09 -13.08
C GLN A 113 6.56 4.32 -13.86
N LEU A 114 7.68 3.92 -13.26
CA LEU A 114 8.99 4.10 -13.84
C LEU A 114 9.52 2.80 -14.46
N HIS A 115 10.47 2.95 -15.37
CA HIS A 115 11.22 1.85 -15.96
C HIS A 115 12.68 2.25 -16.06
N THR A 116 13.55 1.49 -15.40
CA THR A 116 15.00 1.67 -15.55
C THR A 116 15.46 0.83 -16.72
N LEU A 117 16.13 1.49 -17.66
CA LEU A 117 16.70 0.86 -18.85
C LEU A 117 18.20 0.65 -18.67
N ASP A 118 18.70 -0.43 -19.26
CA ASP A 118 20.14 -0.67 -19.44
C ASP A 118 20.46 -0.60 -20.94
N ASP A 119 21.30 0.37 -21.32
CA ASP A 119 21.63 0.67 -22.72
C ASP A 119 20.40 0.79 -23.64
N GLY A 120 19.31 1.40 -23.13
CA GLY A 120 18.05 1.59 -23.86
C GLY A 120 17.11 0.39 -23.87
N HIS A 121 17.47 -0.70 -23.22
CA HIS A 121 16.69 -1.94 -23.14
C HIS A 121 16.15 -2.20 -21.74
N ASN A 122 14.99 -2.86 -21.64
CA ASN A 122 14.46 -3.32 -20.36
C ASN A 122 15.39 -4.38 -19.75
N VAL A 123 15.69 -4.24 -18.46
CA VAL A 123 16.41 -5.26 -17.70
C VAL A 123 15.54 -6.52 -17.60
N HIS A 124 16.03 -7.64 -18.14
CA HIS A 124 15.34 -8.92 -18.03
C HIS A 124 15.54 -9.51 -16.63
N VAL A 125 14.44 -9.84 -15.94
CA VAL A 125 14.45 -10.42 -14.59
C VAL A 125 13.92 -11.86 -14.66
N PRO A 126 14.77 -12.87 -14.64
CA PRO A 126 14.35 -14.28 -14.75
C PRO A 126 13.40 -14.67 -13.62
N SER A 127 12.23 -15.21 -13.95
CA SER A 127 11.22 -15.70 -13.00
C SER A 127 10.70 -14.64 -12.00
N GLY A 128 11.02 -13.36 -12.19
CA GLY A 128 10.62 -12.24 -11.36
C GLY A 128 9.97 -11.11 -12.15
N ILE A 129 9.30 -10.23 -11.41
CA ILE A 129 8.76 -8.97 -11.92
C ILE A 129 9.26 -7.85 -11.01
N ILE A 130 9.77 -6.77 -11.60
CA ILE A 130 10.08 -5.53 -10.88
C ILE A 130 8.90 -4.57 -11.06
N HIS A 131 8.39 -4.08 -9.94
CA HIS A 131 7.45 -2.96 -9.88
C HIS A 131 8.23 -1.73 -9.45
N HIS A 132 8.23 -0.70 -10.29
CA HIS A 132 8.97 0.53 -10.05
C HIS A 132 8.01 1.72 -10.15
N TRP A 133 7.83 2.42 -9.04
CA TRP A 133 6.90 3.53 -8.94
C TRP A 133 7.50 4.68 -8.17
N ILE A 134 7.03 5.89 -8.50
CA ILE A 134 7.32 7.10 -7.74
C ILE A 134 6.02 7.79 -7.34
N GLY A 135 6.02 8.35 -6.13
CA GLY A 135 4.94 9.17 -5.61
C GLY A 135 5.48 10.45 -4.99
N ILE A 136 4.79 11.57 -5.20
CA ILE A 136 5.18 12.87 -4.65
C ILE A 136 3.97 13.54 -4.02
N ALA A 137 4.18 14.18 -2.87
CA ALA A 137 3.21 15.02 -2.17
C ALA A 137 3.86 16.34 -1.72
N PHE A 138 3.05 17.36 -1.48
CA PHE A 138 3.45 18.61 -0.85
C PHE A 138 2.72 18.80 0.48
N LEU A 139 3.44 19.20 1.53
CA LEU A 139 2.96 19.44 2.87
C LEU A 139 3.09 20.94 3.17
N PRO A 140 2.01 21.75 3.04
CA PRO A 140 2.09 23.16 3.26
C PRO A 140 2.35 23.49 4.75
N GLY A 141 3.24 24.46 5.01
CA GLY A 141 3.54 24.94 6.37
C GLY A 141 4.37 23.97 7.23
N VAL A 142 4.84 22.87 6.67
CA VAL A 142 5.64 21.85 7.36
C VAL A 142 7.13 22.04 7.04
N THR A 143 7.98 21.89 8.04
CA THR A 143 9.44 21.97 7.89
C THR A 143 10.05 20.59 7.60
N LEU A 144 11.27 20.58 7.06
CA LEU A 144 12.07 19.35 6.92
C LEU A 144 12.23 18.63 8.27
N ALA A 145 12.54 19.36 9.33
CA ALA A 145 12.75 18.78 10.66
C ALA A 145 11.51 18.03 11.18
N GLN A 146 10.32 18.61 11.00
CA GLN A 146 9.06 17.95 11.37
C GLN A 146 8.80 16.69 10.54
N THR A 147 9.05 16.73 9.23
CA THR A 147 8.90 15.57 8.36
C THR A 147 9.89 14.48 8.73
N LYS A 148 11.16 14.83 8.93
CA LYS A 148 12.23 13.91 9.30
C LYS A 148 11.94 13.23 10.64
N SER A 149 11.43 13.96 11.66
CA SER A 149 11.08 13.39 12.95
C SER A 149 10.02 12.28 12.87
N VAL A 150 9.10 12.34 11.91
CA VAL A 150 8.11 11.29 11.68
C VAL A 150 8.71 10.10 10.93
N LEU A 151 9.52 10.36 9.89
CA LEU A 151 10.11 9.31 9.06
C LEU A 151 11.23 8.53 9.76
N GLU A 152 11.86 9.11 10.77
CA GLU A 152 12.90 8.46 11.58
C GLU A 152 12.36 7.85 12.90
N ASP A 153 11.07 8.01 13.18
CA ASP A 153 10.41 7.39 14.34
C ASP A 153 10.03 5.94 14.05
N TYR A 154 11.04 5.14 13.75
CA TYR A 154 10.90 3.73 13.36
C TYR A 154 10.18 2.87 14.41
N ALA A 155 10.20 3.26 15.68
CA ALA A 155 9.51 2.50 16.73
C ALA A 155 7.98 2.64 16.66
N HIS A 156 7.48 3.76 16.12
CA HIS A 156 6.06 4.10 16.07
C HIS A 156 5.49 4.09 14.64
N GLU A 157 6.20 3.56 13.66
CA GLU A 157 5.69 3.44 12.28
C GLU A 157 4.36 2.67 12.22
N LYS A 158 4.16 1.64 13.05
CA LYS A 158 2.89 0.90 13.16
C LYS A 158 1.70 1.80 13.51
N ASP A 159 1.93 2.91 14.26
CA ASP A 159 0.88 3.83 14.69
C ASP A 159 0.59 4.87 13.59
N ASN A 160 1.63 5.24 12.82
CA ASN A 160 1.54 6.20 11.72
C ASN A 160 0.98 5.57 10.44
N TYR A 161 1.35 4.32 10.14
CA TYR A 161 1.05 3.63 8.89
C TYR A 161 0.02 2.49 9.04
N PHE A 162 -0.75 2.46 10.14
CA PHE A 162 -1.86 1.51 10.26
C PHE A 162 -2.92 1.77 9.18
N PRO A 163 -3.51 0.75 8.53
CA PRO A 163 -3.37 -0.68 8.78
C PRO A 163 -2.26 -1.37 7.98
N ASP A 164 -1.50 -0.68 7.14
CA ASP A 164 -0.52 -1.30 6.24
C ASP A 164 0.73 -1.79 7.00
N VAL A 165 1.08 -1.15 8.13
CA VAL A 165 2.12 -1.61 9.06
C VAL A 165 1.46 -2.07 10.37
N ARG A 166 1.68 -3.31 10.76
CA ARG A 166 1.11 -3.93 11.97
C ARG A 166 2.06 -3.95 13.14
N GLN A 167 3.33 -4.08 12.87
CA GLN A 167 4.40 -4.02 13.87
C GLN A 167 5.58 -3.24 13.31
N SER A 168 6.25 -2.49 14.18
CA SER A 168 7.47 -1.77 13.86
C SER A 168 8.42 -1.80 15.03
N ARG A 169 9.71 -1.94 14.76
CA ARG A 169 10.77 -1.97 15.79
C ARG A 169 12.06 -1.45 15.19
N LEU A 170 12.71 -0.54 15.89
CA LEU A 170 14.11 -0.22 15.65
C LEU A 170 14.97 -1.36 16.20
N LEU A 171 15.73 -2.02 15.35
CA LEU A 171 16.61 -3.14 15.74
C LEU A 171 17.99 -2.65 16.17
N SER A 172 18.57 -1.73 15.40
CA SER A 172 19.83 -1.08 15.73
C SER A 172 19.91 0.31 15.08
N GLN A 173 20.73 1.19 15.64
CA GLN A 173 21.05 2.49 15.07
C GLN A 173 22.51 2.84 15.31
N ASN A 174 23.20 3.29 14.27
CA ASN A 174 24.56 3.76 14.33
C ASN A 174 24.72 5.00 13.44
N GLY A 175 24.76 6.18 14.07
CA GLY A 175 24.76 7.45 13.33
C GLY A 175 23.54 7.57 12.43
N ASN A 176 23.76 7.74 11.14
CA ASN A 176 22.73 7.88 10.12
C ASN A 176 22.22 6.55 9.56
N SER A 177 22.73 5.43 10.03
CA SER A 177 22.32 4.08 9.61
C SER A 177 21.44 3.45 10.67
N SER A 178 20.35 2.79 10.24
CA SER A 178 19.41 2.11 11.11
C SER A 178 19.05 0.74 10.53
N GLU A 179 18.83 -0.24 11.40
CA GLU A 179 18.15 -1.49 11.04
C GLU A 179 16.75 -1.48 11.64
N VAL A 180 15.75 -1.74 10.82
CA VAL A 180 14.35 -1.61 11.17
C VAL A 180 13.61 -2.88 10.81
N PHE A 181 12.75 -3.35 11.71
CA PHE A 181 11.79 -4.42 11.44
C PHE A 181 10.41 -3.84 11.25
N LEU A 182 9.75 -4.23 10.16
CA LEU A 182 8.34 -3.89 9.88
C LEU A 182 7.57 -5.16 9.54
N GLN A 183 6.35 -5.27 10.08
CA GLN A 183 5.37 -6.25 9.63
C GLN A 183 4.34 -5.55 8.75
N PHE A 184 4.41 -5.80 7.44
CA PHE A 184 3.45 -5.29 6.47
C PHE A 184 2.22 -6.18 6.38
N TYR A 185 1.08 -5.53 6.17
CA TYR A 185 -0.21 -6.17 5.91
C TYR A 185 -0.83 -5.59 4.66
N SER A 186 -1.17 -6.44 3.72
CA SER A 186 -1.89 -6.06 2.50
C SER A 186 -3.09 -6.97 2.30
N LYS A 187 -4.25 -6.37 2.06
CA LYS A 187 -5.48 -7.10 1.74
C LYS A 187 -6.05 -6.56 0.44
N THR A 188 -5.82 -7.31 -0.63
CA THR A 188 -6.38 -7.03 -1.95
C THR A 188 -7.25 -8.19 -2.40
N ILE A 189 -6.79 -9.05 -3.32
CA ILE A 189 -7.45 -10.31 -3.67
C ILE A 189 -7.16 -11.38 -2.61
N VAL A 190 -5.92 -11.38 -2.12
CA VAL A 190 -5.45 -12.24 -1.04
C VAL A 190 -4.98 -11.36 0.13
N THR A 191 -5.00 -11.91 1.33
CA THR A 191 -4.31 -11.31 2.45
C THR A 191 -2.86 -11.77 2.41
N ALA A 192 -1.93 -10.82 2.33
CA ALA A 192 -0.49 -11.07 2.38
C ALA A 192 0.10 -10.32 3.58
N VAL A 193 0.90 -11.00 4.37
CA VAL A 193 1.60 -10.43 5.53
C VAL A 193 3.07 -10.78 5.42
N PHE A 194 3.92 -9.78 5.62
CA PHE A 194 5.38 -9.92 5.48
C PHE A 194 6.08 -9.37 6.71
N ASN A 195 7.00 -10.13 7.25
CA ASN A 195 8.02 -9.64 8.16
C ASN A 195 9.23 -9.21 7.34
N VAL A 196 9.61 -7.94 7.44
CA VAL A 196 10.69 -7.35 6.64
C VAL A 196 11.70 -6.67 7.56
N ASN A 197 12.97 -7.01 7.39
CA ASN A 197 14.07 -6.24 7.97
C ASN A 197 14.63 -5.31 6.89
N PHE A 198 14.86 -4.05 7.25
CA PHE A 198 15.45 -3.03 6.40
C PHE A 198 16.77 -2.56 6.95
N ALA A 199 17.73 -2.33 6.05
CA ALA A 199 18.85 -1.44 6.30
C ALA A 199 18.51 -0.07 5.71
N SER A 200 18.53 0.96 6.55
CA SER A 200 18.20 2.34 6.20
C SER A 200 19.41 3.24 6.41
N LEU A 201 19.59 4.22 5.50
CA LEU A 201 20.64 5.23 5.56
C LEU A 201 20.01 6.60 5.28
N THR A 202 20.19 7.54 6.20
CA THR A 202 19.84 8.95 6.03
C THR A 202 21.06 9.74 5.53
N THR A 203 20.88 10.56 4.50
CA THR A 203 21.90 11.48 3.98
C THR A 203 21.34 12.90 3.92
N ASP A 204 21.91 13.80 4.71
CA ASP A 204 21.56 15.23 4.68
C ASP A 204 22.43 15.94 3.67
N TYR A 205 21.85 16.42 2.56
CA TYR A 205 22.54 17.15 1.50
C TYR A 205 22.67 18.66 1.81
N SER A 206 21.71 19.19 2.58
CA SER A 206 21.71 20.58 3.04
C SER A 206 20.72 20.72 4.23
N PRO A 207 20.63 21.90 4.88
CA PRO A 207 19.64 22.14 5.93
C PRO A 207 18.18 21.98 5.49
N VAL A 208 17.91 21.96 4.18
CA VAL A 208 16.56 21.87 3.59
C VAL A 208 16.37 20.64 2.70
N ARG A 209 17.36 19.73 2.62
CA ARG A 209 17.32 18.55 1.74
C ARG A 209 17.89 17.32 2.45
N THR A 210 17.10 16.28 2.54
CA THR A 210 17.55 14.98 3.05
C THR A 210 17.00 13.83 2.19
N GLN A 211 17.76 12.75 2.14
CA GLN A 211 17.36 11.49 1.52
C GLN A 211 17.40 10.39 2.57
N VAL A 212 16.38 9.52 2.58
CA VAL A 212 16.41 8.25 3.33
C VAL A 212 16.32 7.13 2.32
N ARG A 213 17.34 6.27 2.31
CA ARG A 213 17.39 5.05 1.52
C ARG A 213 17.12 3.87 2.44
N SER A 214 16.18 2.99 2.08
CA SER A 214 15.88 1.78 2.83
C SER A 214 15.77 0.60 1.88
N CYS A 215 16.56 -0.46 2.11
CA CYS A 215 16.47 -1.69 1.34
C CYS A 215 16.27 -2.89 2.26
N SER A 216 15.36 -3.80 1.86
CA SER A 216 15.13 -5.02 2.62
C SER A 216 16.36 -5.92 2.62
N THR A 217 16.79 -6.34 3.81
CA THR A 217 17.84 -7.34 4.03
C THR A 217 17.24 -8.74 4.17
N ARG A 218 16.00 -8.81 4.66
CA ARG A 218 15.22 -10.04 4.82
C ARG A 218 13.75 -9.77 4.54
N VAL A 219 13.08 -10.70 3.90
CA VAL A 219 11.62 -10.75 3.73
C VAL A 219 11.16 -12.16 4.06
N ALA A 220 10.13 -12.31 4.87
CA ALA A 220 9.47 -13.58 5.17
C ALA A 220 7.95 -13.42 5.12
N ASP A 221 7.27 -14.32 4.43
CA ASP A 221 5.81 -14.40 4.46
C ASP A 221 5.35 -14.89 5.84
N VAL A 222 4.20 -14.39 6.31
CA VAL A 222 3.59 -14.77 7.59
C VAL A 222 2.27 -15.48 7.33
N GLU A 223 2.11 -16.67 7.90
CA GLU A 223 0.89 -17.45 7.86
C GLU A 223 0.11 -17.35 9.17
N ASN A 224 -1.19 -17.59 9.11
CA ASN A 224 -2.12 -17.56 10.26
C ASN A 224 -2.11 -16.25 11.05
N PHE A 225 -1.86 -15.11 10.34
CA PHE A 225 -1.79 -13.79 10.92
C PHE A 225 -2.98 -13.48 11.85
N GLY A 226 -2.67 -12.91 13.03
CA GLY A 226 -3.66 -12.53 14.02
C GLY A 226 -4.25 -13.71 14.82
N THR A 227 -3.69 -14.91 14.68
CA THR A 227 -4.08 -16.11 15.46
C THR A 227 -2.94 -16.56 16.39
N PRO A 228 -3.23 -17.44 17.38
CA PRO A 228 -2.18 -18.04 18.20
C PRO A 228 -1.14 -18.87 17.42
N ASN A 229 -1.46 -19.26 16.18
CA ASN A 229 -0.60 -20.04 15.31
C ASN A 229 0.14 -19.19 14.26
N GLU A 230 0.19 -17.87 14.46
CA GLU A 230 0.94 -16.97 13.59
C GLU A 230 2.43 -17.35 13.57
N HIS A 231 2.98 -17.57 12.37
CA HIS A 231 4.38 -17.91 12.20
C HIS A 231 4.88 -17.49 10.81
N GLU A 232 6.20 -17.37 10.67
CA GLU A 232 6.83 -17.14 9.38
C GLU A 232 6.89 -18.45 8.59
N LEU A 233 6.56 -18.36 7.30
CA LEU A 233 6.73 -19.49 6.39
C LEU A 233 8.22 -19.74 6.12
N PRO A 234 8.63 -21.03 6.00
CA PRO A 234 9.91 -21.35 5.40
C PRO A 234 10.01 -20.75 3.99
N ALA A 235 11.19 -20.29 3.61
CA ALA A 235 11.39 -19.65 2.30
C ALA A 235 10.97 -20.54 1.11
N ALA A 236 11.10 -21.86 1.24
CA ALA A 236 10.65 -22.83 0.24
C ALA A 236 9.11 -22.89 0.07
N ASP A 237 8.36 -22.45 1.06
CA ASP A 237 6.89 -22.46 1.08
C ASP A 237 6.31 -21.07 0.81
N SER A 238 7.15 -20.03 0.69
CA SER A 238 6.75 -18.65 0.38
C SER A 238 6.03 -18.57 -0.96
N PRO A 239 4.87 -17.90 -1.05
CA PRO A 239 4.19 -17.65 -2.33
C PRO A 239 4.96 -16.68 -3.25
N GLY A 240 5.95 -15.94 -2.72
CA GLY A 240 6.79 -15.03 -3.49
C GLY A 240 6.09 -13.75 -3.91
N TYR A 241 5.14 -13.27 -3.13
CA TYR A 241 4.46 -12.00 -3.40
C TYR A 241 5.38 -10.81 -3.24
N LEU A 242 6.36 -10.90 -2.33
CA LEU A 242 7.41 -9.92 -2.13
C LEU A 242 8.72 -10.66 -1.83
N TRP A 243 9.77 -10.41 -2.64
CA TRP A 243 11.10 -10.94 -2.40
C TRP A 243 12.10 -9.89 -1.94
N ARG A 244 11.99 -8.67 -2.54
CA ARG A 244 12.84 -7.52 -2.20
C ARG A 244 12.02 -6.23 -2.32
N LEU A 245 12.39 -5.25 -1.51
CA LEU A 245 11.84 -3.90 -1.54
C LEU A 245 12.97 -2.91 -1.23
N CYS A 246 13.17 -1.91 -2.08
CA CYS A 246 13.98 -0.75 -1.81
C CYS A 246 13.16 0.52 -2.00
N THR A 247 13.35 1.49 -1.14
CA THR A 247 12.72 2.82 -1.22
C THR A 247 13.76 3.92 -1.06
N TRP A 248 13.55 5.01 -1.77
CA TRP A 248 14.31 6.25 -1.66
C TRP A 248 13.33 7.39 -1.41
N TRP A 249 13.43 7.98 -0.23
CA TRP A 249 12.69 9.16 0.12
C TRP A 249 13.58 10.38 -0.15
N HIS A 250 13.07 11.34 -0.91
CA HIS A 250 13.66 12.66 -1.07
C HIS A 250 12.73 13.68 -0.45
N ILE A 251 13.27 14.47 0.47
CA ILE A 251 12.51 15.42 1.27
C ILE A 251 13.17 16.77 1.10
N GLU A 252 12.43 17.75 0.58
CA GLU A 252 12.91 19.09 0.32
C GLU A 252 11.97 20.14 0.91
N GLU A 253 12.49 20.95 1.84
CA GLU A 253 11.77 22.12 2.34
C GLU A 253 11.96 23.30 1.37
N LYS A 254 10.87 23.70 0.72
CA LYS A 254 10.80 24.89 -0.16
C LYS A 254 9.34 25.34 -0.31
N ASP A 255 9.12 26.52 -0.87
CA ASP A 255 7.78 27.07 -1.17
C ASP A 255 6.86 27.16 0.07
N ARG A 256 7.45 27.43 1.25
CA ARG A 256 6.74 27.47 2.56
C ARG A 256 6.08 26.15 2.94
N GLY A 257 6.73 25.03 2.66
CA GLY A 257 6.30 23.70 3.01
C GLY A 257 7.37 22.69 2.69
N THR A 258 7.00 21.41 2.67
CA THR A 258 7.94 20.32 2.40
C THR A 258 7.38 19.42 1.32
N TYR A 259 8.17 19.20 0.26
CA TYR A 259 7.93 18.15 -0.72
C TYR A 259 8.45 16.83 -0.16
N ILE A 260 7.63 15.81 -0.23
CA ILE A 260 8.03 14.43 0.05
C ILE A 260 7.85 13.61 -1.23
N GLN A 261 8.92 12.97 -1.64
CA GLN A 261 8.96 12.05 -2.76
C GLN A 261 9.38 10.68 -2.25
N VAL A 262 8.71 9.65 -2.68
CA VAL A 262 9.11 8.26 -2.45
C VAL A 262 9.18 7.53 -3.77
N GLU A 263 10.34 6.99 -4.09
CA GLU A 263 10.56 6.07 -5.21
C GLU A 263 10.77 4.68 -4.65
N ALA A 264 10.08 3.68 -5.19
CA ALA A 264 10.10 2.31 -4.69
C ALA A 264 10.31 1.33 -5.83
N ILE A 265 11.20 0.36 -5.62
CA ILE A 265 11.34 -0.82 -6.47
C ILE A 265 11.06 -2.07 -5.65
N GLU A 266 10.18 -2.91 -6.17
CA GLU A 266 9.79 -4.17 -5.56
C GLU A 266 10.09 -5.31 -6.50
N LEU A 267 10.60 -6.42 -5.98
CA LEU A 267 10.76 -7.68 -6.70
C LEU A 267 9.76 -8.68 -6.16
N SER A 268 8.94 -9.20 -7.05
CA SER A 268 8.00 -10.28 -6.79
C SER A 268 8.17 -11.43 -7.78
N ARG A 269 7.55 -12.55 -7.49
CA ARG A 269 7.48 -13.68 -8.40
C ARG A 269 6.62 -13.37 -9.62
N THR A 270 7.00 -13.94 -10.77
CA THR A 270 6.16 -13.94 -11.97
C THR A 270 4.87 -14.72 -11.74
N VAL A 271 3.73 -14.15 -12.10
CA VAL A 271 2.44 -14.84 -12.08
C VAL A 271 2.42 -15.91 -13.18
N PRO A 272 2.03 -17.18 -12.89
CA PRO A 272 1.88 -18.19 -13.91
C PRO A 272 0.96 -17.72 -15.05
N PHE A 273 1.35 -17.99 -16.30
CA PHE A 273 0.66 -17.52 -17.50
C PHE A 273 -0.85 -17.79 -17.50
N ALA A 274 -1.27 -18.93 -16.96
CA ALA A 274 -2.68 -19.32 -16.88
C ALA A 274 -3.56 -18.33 -16.08
N PHE A 275 -2.97 -17.59 -15.13
CA PHE A 275 -3.66 -16.64 -14.25
C PHE A 275 -3.29 -15.18 -14.55
N ALA A 276 -2.32 -14.96 -15.43
CA ALA A 276 -1.75 -13.63 -15.69
C ALA A 276 -2.82 -12.61 -16.16
N TRP A 277 -3.80 -13.02 -16.96
CA TRP A 277 -4.84 -12.15 -17.49
C TRP A 277 -5.82 -11.63 -16.43
N ILE A 278 -6.03 -12.39 -15.33
CA ILE A 278 -6.88 -11.96 -14.20
C ILE A 278 -6.05 -11.15 -13.19
N VAL A 279 -4.84 -11.60 -12.91
CA VAL A 279 -4.05 -11.13 -11.78
C VAL A 279 -3.21 -9.89 -12.14
N ASN A 280 -2.65 -9.83 -13.36
CA ASN A 280 -1.79 -8.73 -13.78
C ASN A 280 -2.43 -7.34 -13.72
N PRO A 281 -3.71 -7.12 -14.11
CA PRO A 281 -4.31 -5.79 -14.01
C PRO A 281 -4.40 -5.29 -12.56
N ILE A 282 -4.53 -6.21 -11.61
CA ILE A 282 -4.66 -5.90 -10.19
C ILE A 282 -3.27 -5.65 -9.60
N ILE A 283 -2.32 -6.57 -9.81
CA ILE A 283 -0.94 -6.45 -9.31
C ILE A 283 -0.27 -5.16 -9.80
N ARG A 284 -0.53 -4.73 -11.03
CA ARG A 284 0.04 -3.49 -11.59
C ARG A 284 -0.33 -2.24 -10.79
N ASN A 285 -1.48 -2.22 -10.12
CA ASN A 285 -1.96 -1.07 -9.36
C ASN A 285 -1.69 -1.17 -7.85
N VAL A 286 -1.34 -2.34 -7.33
CA VAL A 286 -1.06 -2.54 -5.90
C VAL A 286 0.05 -1.60 -5.40
N PRO A 287 1.21 -1.46 -6.08
CA PRO A 287 2.28 -0.57 -5.62
C PRO A 287 1.84 0.90 -5.59
N LYS A 288 1.08 1.37 -6.59
CA LYS A 288 0.51 2.73 -6.59
C LYS A 288 -0.41 2.95 -5.40
N THR A 289 -1.27 1.99 -5.09
CA THR A 289 -2.19 2.07 -3.94
C THR A 289 -1.40 2.11 -2.64
N PHE A 290 -0.37 1.27 -2.50
CA PHE A 290 0.51 1.28 -1.34
C PHE A 290 1.21 2.63 -1.18
N LEU A 291 1.82 3.19 -2.24
CA LEU A 291 2.44 4.52 -2.20
C LEU A 291 1.44 5.62 -1.84
N SER A 292 0.21 5.55 -2.34
CA SER A 292 -0.84 6.51 -1.99
C SER A 292 -1.19 6.46 -0.49
N HIS A 293 -1.32 5.26 0.08
CA HIS A 293 -1.53 5.07 1.51
C HIS A 293 -0.34 5.59 2.31
N LEU A 294 0.88 5.26 1.88
CA LEU A 294 2.12 5.67 2.53
C LEU A 294 2.24 7.20 2.59
N LEU A 295 2.09 7.89 1.46
CA LEU A 295 2.15 9.36 1.40
C LEU A 295 1.05 10.02 2.23
N SER A 296 -0.19 9.52 2.14
CA SER A 296 -1.30 10.07 2.92
C SER A 296 -1.14 9.83 4.43
N ALA A 297 -0.60 8.69 4.83
CA ALA A 297 -0.30 8.36 6.21
C ALA A 297 0.83 9.25 6.76
N THR A 298 1.91 9.44 5.99
CA THR A 298 2.99 10.38 6.33
C THR A 298 2.46 11.79 6.51
N GLN A 299 1.62 12.27 5.59
CA GLN A 299 1.01 13.59 5.69
C GLN A 299 0.18 13.75 6.97
N ARG A 300 -0.64 12.75 7.32
CA ARG A 300 -1.42 12.77 8.56
C ARG A 300 -0.53 12.73 9.81
N ALA A 301 0.50 11.91 9.82
CA ALA A 301 1.43 11.78 10.94
C ALA A 301 2.18 13.10 11.20
N VAL A 302 2.69 13.74 10.12
CA VAL A 302 3.38 15.04 10.22
C VAL A 302 2.40 16.14 10.66
N ALA A 303 1.19 16.19 10.13
CA ALA A 303 0.18 17.16 10.56
C ALA A 303 -0.17 16.99 12.05
N LYS A 304 -0.25 15.74 12.53
CA LYS A 304 -0.49 15.44 13.96
C LYS A 304 0.67 15.89 14.84
N SER A 305 1.91 15.63 14.45
CA SER A 305 3.11 16.02 15.20
C SER A 305 3.33 17.54 15.22
N SER A 306 2.84 18.25 14.19
CA SER A 306 2.95 19.71 14.05
C SER A 306 1.82 20.48 14.77
N ALA A 307 0.75 19.78 15.21
CA ALA A 307 -0.33 20.42 15.96
C ALA A 307 0.20 20.88 17.32
N PRO A 308 0.01 22.15 17.74
CA PRO A 308 0.38 22.58 19.07
C PRO A 308 -0.35 21.71 20.09
N ASN A 309 0.42 21.18 21.03
CA ASN A 309 -0.10 20.33 22.12
C ASN A 309 -1.16 21.11 22.91
N ARG A 310 -2.46 20.91 22.62
CA ARG A 310 -3.57 21.61 23.29
C ARG A 310 -3.88 21.08 24.69
N ASP A 311 -3.11 20.10 25.17
CA ASP A 311 -3.40 19.37 26.40
C ASP A 311 -2.39 19.62 27.55
N ILE A 312 -1.77 20.79 27.62
CA ILE A 312 -1.10 21.16 28.88
C ILE A 312 -1.53 22.61 29.23
N GLY A 313 -2.55 22.72 30.05
CA GLY A 313 -2.68 23.92 30.84
C GLY A 313 -3.96 24.74 30.75
N SER A 314 -5.04 24.17 31.16
CA SER A 314 -6.04 24.92 31.87
C SER A 314 -6.59 24.09 33.02
N ILE A 315 -5.69 23.79 33.97
CA ILE A 315 -6.17 23.61 35.33
C ILE A 315 -6.48 25.04 35.79
N ALA A 316 -7.74 25.41 35.67
CA ALA A 316 -8.23 26.62 36.35
C ALA A 316 -7.79 26.54 37.81
N PRO A 317 -7.25 27.62 38.42
CA PRO A 317 -6.91 27.61 39.83
C PRO A 317 -8.17 27.25 40.62
N ALA A 318 -8.05 26.26 41.49
CA ALA A 318 -9.13 25.88 42.38
C ALA A 318 -9.66 27.12 43.11
N PRO A 319 -11.00 27.29 43.26
CA PRO A 319 -11.54 28.40 43.99
C PRO A 319 -11.01 28.39 45.43
N PRO A 320 -10.73 29.57 46.05
CA PRO A 320 -10.20 29.65 47.40
C PRO A 320 -11.18 28.95 48.36
N VAL A 321 -10.64 28.03 49.15
CA VAL A 321 -11.38 27.37 50.25
C VAL A 321 -11.77 28.44 51.25
N PRO A 322 -13.07 28.58 51.60
CA PRO A 322 -13.47 29.55 52.62
C PRO A 322 -12.85 29.16 53.96
N PRO A 323 -12.49 30.16 54.83
CA PRO A 323 -11.90 29.87 56.11
C PRO A 323 -12.89 29.13 57.02
N VAL A 324 -12.46 27.99 57.55
CA VAL A 324 -13.19 27.23 58.55
C VAL A 324 -13.26 28.09 59.82
N GLY A 325 -14.45 28.66 60.10
CA GLY A 325 -14.74 29.39 61.33
C GLY A 325 -14.64 28.41 62.53
N TRP A 326 -13.72 28.68 63.42
CA TRP A 326 -13.65 28.03 64.74
C TRP A 326 -14.73 28.71 65.65
N ASP A 327 -15.87 28.04 65.77
CA ASP A 327 -16.90 28.43 66.72
C ASP A 327 -16.51 27.94 68.13
N ARG A 328 -16.09 28.91 68.95
CA ARG A 328 -15.72 28.70 70.37
C ARG A 328 -16.95 29.02 71.22
N LYS A 329 -17.81 28.04 71.51
CA LYS A 329 -18.84 28.00 72.58
C LYS A 329 -19.11 26.48 72.80
N THR A 330 -19.07 25.90 73.93
CA THR A 330 -19.27 26.30 75.35
C THR A 330 -18.74 25.17 76.21
N GLN A 331 -17.83 25.46 77.11
CA GLN A 331 -17.63 24.67 78.33
C GLN A 331 -18.37 25.38 79.44
N THR A 332 -19.39 24.78 80.02
CA THR A 332 -19.82 24.99 81.42
C THR A 332 -20.28 23.65 81.96
N GLY A 333 -19.53 23.23 83.01
CA GLY A 333 -19.77 22.03 83.77
C GLY A 333 -21.06 22.14 84.66
N PRO A 334 -21.32 21.28 85.61
CA PRO A 334 -20.50 21.12 86.81
C PRO A 334 -19.71 19.77 86.78
#